data_3e09c51e6a6d17977ef45453561786f7
#
_entry.id   3e09c51e6a6d17977ef45453561786f7
#
_cell.length_a   1.000
_cell.length_b   1.000
_cell.length_c   1.000
_cell.angle_alpha   90.00
_cell.angle_beta   90.00
_cell.angle_gamma   90.00
#
_symmetry.space_group_name_H-M   'P 1'
#
loop_
_entity.id
_entity.type
_entity.pdbx_description
1 polymer ?
#
loop_
_entity_poly.entity_id
_entity_poly.type
_entity_poly.pdbx_seq_one_letter_code
_entity_poly.pdbx_strand_id
1 'polypeptide(L)'
;MSIPSIPYSEIIAKKVREGVRNGVSIKDIMGSIQKYQNAPSSTATFYKLYGTLIAETKADIVAAIGNVVVQQALEGDFKSQEFYLRSK
;
A
#
# COMPACT_ATOMS: atom_id res chain seq x y z
N MET A 1 -31.70 -16.64 6.65
CA MET A 1 -30.45 -17.39 6.73
C MET A 1 -29.30 -16.54 6.18
N SER A 2 -28.28 -16.42 6.95
CA SER A 2 -27.17 -15.59 6.54
C SER A 2 -26.30 -16.30 5.49
N ILE A 3 -25.85 -15.53 4.50
CA ILE A 3 -24.89 -16.04 3.53
C ILE A 3 -23.57 -16.23 4.27
N PRO A 4 -22.91 -17.40 4.10
CA PRO A 4 -21.62 -17.62 4.74
C PRO A 4 -20.65 -16.51 4.34
N SER A 5 -20.08 -15.84 5.32
CA SER A 5 -19.08 -14.82 5.06
C SER A 5 -17.79 -15.48 4.58
N ILE A 6 -17.19 -14.90 3.54
CA ILE A 6 -15.86 -15.32 3.13
C ILE A 6 -14.89 -14.93 4.23
N PRO A 7 -14.09 -15.86 4.77
CA PRO A 7 -13.18 -15.52 5.85
C PRO A 7 -11.99 -14.71 5.37
N TYR A 8 -11.43 -13.90 6.27
CA TYR A 8 -10.18 -13.21 6.04
C TYR A 8 -9.06 -14.25 5.90
N SER A 9 -8.22 -14.10 4.90
CA SER A 9 -7.12 -15.02 4.63
C SER A 9 -5.78 -14.29 4.69
N GLU A 10 -4.87 -14.79 5.52
CA GLU A 10 -3.53 -14.23 5.62
C GLU A 10 -2.76 -14.37 4.32
N ILE A 11 -2.99 -15.46 3.58
CA ILE A 11 -2.34 -15.67 2.28
C ILE A 11 -2.77 -14.59 1.30
N ILE A 12 -4.07 -14.33 1.24
CA ILE A 12 -4.64 -13.29 0.38
C ILE A 12 -4.18 -11.92 0.86
N ALA A 13 -4.20 -11.69 2.17
CA ALA A 13 -3.75 -10.43 2.76
C ALA A 13 -2.31 -10.11 2.36
N LYS A 14 -1.44 -11.11 2.40
CA LYS A 14 -0.04 -10.94 1.98
C LYS A 14 0.06 -10.53 0.51
N LYS A 15 -0.73 -11.17 -0.35
CA LYS A 15 -0.76 -10.85 -1.78
C LYS A 15 -1.32 -9.46 -2.04
N VAL A 16 -2.36 -9.08 -1.30
CA VAL A 16 -2.94 -7.74 -1.40
C VAL A 16 -1.89 -6.69 -1.01
N ARG A 17 -1.20 -6.92 0.10
CA ARG A 17 -0.16 -6.01 0.57
C ARG A 17 0.97 -5.87 -0.44
N GLU A 18 1.44 -6.98 -1.00
CA GLU A 18 2.47 -6.97 -2.03
C GLU A 18 2.01 -6.18 -3.25
N GLY A 19 0.77 -6.42 -3.70
CA GLY A 19 0.22 -5.70 -4.84
C GLY A 19 0.15 -4.19 -4.60
N VAL A 20 -0.32 -3.78 -3.42
CA VAL A 20 -0.39 -2.36 -3.08
C VAL A 20 1.01 -1.74 -3.05
N ARG A 21 1.98 -2.43 -2.47
CA ARG A 21 3.37 -1.95 -2.41
C ARG A 21 3.99 -1.81 -3.79
N ASN A 22 3.60 -2.68 -4.72
CA ASN A 22 4.13 -2.67 -6.08
C ASN A 22 3.33 -1.75 -7.02
N GLY A 23 2.35 -1.02 -6.50
CA GLY A 23 1.56 -0.10 -7.30
C GLY A 23 0.56 -0.77 -8.21
N VAL A 24 0.21 -2.02 -7.94
CA VAL A 24 -0.76 -2.77 -8.74
C VAL A 24 -2.16 -2.23 -8.46
N SER A 25 -2.98 -2.07 -9.49
CA SER A 25 -4.36 -1.60 -9.31
C SER A 25 -5.18 -2.63 -8.52
N ILE A 26 -6.22 -2.12 -7.84
CA ILE A 26 -7.12 -3.00 -7.06
C ILE A 26 -7.76 -4.05 -7.95
N LYS A 27 -8.16 -3.67 -9.16
CA LYS A 27 -8.75 -4.59 -10.12
C LYS A 27 -7.78 -5.74 -10.44
N ASP A 28 -6.54 -5.43 -10.66
CA ASP A 28 -5.50 -6.43 -10.98
C ASP A 28 -5.18 -7.29 -9.76
N ILE A 29 -5.15 -6.70 -8.57
CA ILE A 29 -4.97 -7.45 -7.32
C ILE A 29 -6.11 -8.46 -7.15
N MET A 30 -7.35 -8.00 -7.33
CA MET A 30 -8.51 -8.89 -7.23
C MET A 30 -8.42 -10.05 -8.24
N GLY A 31 -8.00 -9.75 -9.46
CA GLY A 31 -7.81 -10.78 -10.48
C GLY A 31 -6.74 -11.79 -10.09
N SER A 32 -5.65 -11.30 -9.52
CA SER A 32 -4.51 -12.16 -9.18
C SER A 32 -4.79 -13.10 -8.00
N ILE A 33 -5.70 -12.72 -7.09
CA ILE A 33 -6.01 -13.53 -5.92
C ILE A 33 -7.10 -14.57 -6.17
N GLN A 34 -7.75 -14.55 -7.33
CA GLN A 34 -8.87 -15.48 -7.61
C GLN A 34 -8.44 -16.93 -7.60
N LYS A 35 -7.17 -17.23 -7.79
CA LYS A 35 -6.64 -18.59 -7.70
C LYS A 35 -6.61 -19.14 -6.28
N TYR A 36 -6.75 -18.28 -5.29
CA TYR A 36 -6.72 -18.70 -3.89
C TYR A 36 -8.12 -19.04 -3.41
N GLN A 37 -8.19 -19.99 -2.47
CA GLN A 37 -9.44 -20.35 -1.82
C GLN A 37 -9.96 -19.15 -1.02
N ASN A 38 -11.27 -18.96 -1.04
CA ASN A 38 -11.95 -17.89 -0.32
C ASN A 38 -11.61 -16.48 -0.84
N ALA A 39 -11.19 -16.36 -2.09
CA ALA A 39 -10.97 -15.05 -2.69
C ALA A 39 -12.31 -14.36 -2.93
N PRO A 40 -12.45 -13.09 -2.48
CA PRO A 40 -13.70 -12.35 -2.74
C PRO A 40 -13.83 -12.03 -4.22
N SER A 41 -15.03 -12.28 -4.77
CA SER A 41 -15.31 -11.99 -6.18
C SER A 41 -15.92 -10.61 -6.37
N SER A 42 -16.49 -10.02 -5.33
CA SER A 42 -17.06 -8.69 -5.43
C SER A 42 -16.14 -7.65 -4.78
N THR A 43 -16.14 -6.46 -5.36
CA THR A 43 -15.36 -5.34 -4.85
C THR A 43 -15.77 -4.99 -3.43
N ALA A 44 -17.09 -5.02 -3.15
CA ALA A 44 -17.59 -4.68 -1.82
C ALA A 44 -17.04 -5.65 -0.76
N THR A 45 -17.07 -6.95 -1.02
CA THR A 45 -16.54 -7.96 -0.09
C THR A 45 -15.03 -7.82 0.05
N PHE A 46 -14.34 -7.56 -1.05
CA PHE A 46 -12.90 -7.35 -1.05
C PHE A 46 -12.52 -6.19 -0.13
N TYR A 47 -13.18 -5.06 -0.27
CA TYR A 47 -12.89 -3.90 0.59
C TYR A 47 -13.33 -4.12 2.02
N LYS A 48 -14.39 -4.89 2.25
CA LYS A 48 -14.82 -5.22 3.60
C LYS A 48 -13.75 -6.02 4.34
N LEU A 49 -13.10 -6.96 3.66
CA LEU A 49 -12.09 -7.83 4.26
C LEU A 49 -10.71 -7.19 4.28
N TYR A 50 -10.32 -6.52 3.20
CA TYR A 50 -8.94 -6.08 3.01
C TYR A 50 -8.79 -4.56 2.86
N GLY A 51 -9.89 -3.81 2.94
CA GLY A 51 -9.85 -2.36 2.78
C GLY A 51 -8.98 -1.66 3.82
N THR A 52 -9.09 -2.06 5.07
CA THR A 52 -8.26 -1.50 6.15
C THR A 52 -6.79 -1.81 5.89
N LEU A 53 -6.48 -3.04 5.50
CA LEU A 53 -5.13 -3.45 5.16
C LEU A 53 -4.56 -2.62 4.01
N ILE A 54 -5.37 -2.38 2.99
CA ILE A 54 -4.98 -1.56 1.85
C ILE A 54 -4.66 -0.14 2.31
N ALA A 55 -5.55 0.45 3.12
CA ALA A 55 -5.35 1.79 3.63
C ALA A 55 -4.11 1.89 4.51
N GLU A 56 -3.89 0.92 5.38
CA GLU A 56 -2.70 0.86 6.24
C GLU A 56 -1.42 0.72 5.41
N THR A 57 -1.45 -0.15 4.40
CA THR A 57 -0.29 -0.36 3.52
C THR A 57 0.04 0.91 2.74
N LYS A 58 -0.97 1.59 2.21
CA LYS A 58 -0.76 2.86 1.53
C LYS A 58 -0.21 3.92 2.46
N ALA A 59 -0.73 3.98 3.69
CA ALA A 59 -0.23 4.92 4.69
C ALA A 59 1.24 4.62 5.04
N ASP A 60 1.60 3.35 5.18
CA ASP A 60 2.97 2.94 5.44
C ASP A 60 3.90 3.35 4.29
N ILE A 61 3.46 3.19 3.06
CA ILE A 61 4.24 3.59 1.88
C ILE A 61 4.45 5.10 1.89
N VAL A 62 3.39 5.86 2.12
CA VAL A 62 3.46 7.33 2.17
C VAL A 62 4.37 7.78 3.31
N ALA A 63 4.25 7.16 4.48
CA ALA A 63 5.10 7.47 5.62
C ALA A 63 6.57 7.16 5.33
N ALA A 64 6.85 6.02 4.70
CA ALA A 64 8.21 5.63 4.33
C ALA A 64 8.81 6.62 3.32
N ILE A 65 8.05 6.99 2.29
CA ILE A 65 8.46 7.98 1.31
C ILE A 65 8.65 9.32 1.99
N GLY A 66 7.71 9.72 2.84
CA GLY A 66 7.79 10.97 3.58
C GLY A 66 9.02 11.04 4.45
N ASN A 67 9.35 9.96 5.17
CA ASN A 67 10.54 9.89 5.99
C ASN A 67 11.81 10.00 5.16
N VAL A 68 11.88 9.32 4.03
CA VAL A 68 13.01 9.39 3.12
C VAL A 68 13.16 10.81 2.57
N VAL A 69 12.06 11.42 2.16
CA VAL A 69 12.08 12.80 1.65
C VAL A 69 12.51 13.77 2.74
N VAL A 70 12.00 13.62 3.96
CA VAL A 70 12.40 14.48 5.09
C VAL A 70 13.88 14.30 5.41
N GLN A 71 14.38 13.07 5.46
CA GLN A 71 15.80 12.82 5.69
C GLN A 71 16.66 13.40 4.59
N GLN A 72 16.27 13.22 3.33
CA GLN A 72 16.98 13.79 2.20
C GLN A 72 16.93 15.31 2.23
N ALA A 73 15.81 15.90 2.62
CA ALA A 73 15.67 17.34 2.74
C ALA A 73 16.56 17.87 3.86
N LEU A 74 16.63 17.19 5.01
CA LEU A 74 17.50 17.61 6.10
C LEU A 74 18.97 17.54 5.71
N GLU A 75 19.40 16.47 5.06
CA GLU A 75 20.76 16.32 4.56
C GLU A 75 21.02 17.21 3.36
N GLY A 76 20.06 17.23 2.44
CA GLY A 76 20.13 18.00 1.21
C GLY A 76 20.01 19.49 1.43
N ASP A 77 19.22 19.92 2.42
CA ASP A 77 19.09 21.33 2.75
C ASP A 77 20.42 21.91 3.24
N PHE A 78 21.14 21.11 4.01
CA PHE A 78 22.45 21.55 4.46
C PHE A 78 23.37 21.80 3.27
N LYS A 79 23.38 20.86 2.33
CA LYS A 79 24.18 20.99 1.12
C LYS A 79 23.60 22.04 0.16
N SER A 80 22.29 22.11 0.06
CA SER A 80 21.62 23.07 -0.80
C SER A 80 21.83 24.50 -0.32
N GLN A 81 21.76 24.71 0.99
CA GLN A 81 22.03 26.04 1.56
C GLN A 81 23.46 26.43 1.34
N GLU A 82 24.40 25.54 1.52
CA GLU A 82 25.81 25.80 1.27
C GLU A 82 26.04 26.15 -0.20
N PHE A 83 25.46 25.39 -1.10
CA PHE A 83 25.55 25.66 -2.54
C PHE A 83 24.89 26.99 -2.88
N TYR A 84 23.73 27.27 -2.29
CA TYR A 84 22.99 28.49 -2.54
C TYR A 84 23.76 29.72 -2.08
N LEU A 85 24.41 29.63 -0.92
CA LEU A 85 25.24 30.69 -0.40
C LEU A 85 26.49 30.92 -1.26
N ARG A 86 27.05 29.83 -1.80
CA ARG A 86 28.21 29.94 -2.69
C ARG A 86 27.88 30.55 -4.05
N SER A 87 26.66 30.27 -4.52
CA SER A 87 26.25 30.77 -5.83
C SER A 87 25.82 32.23 -5.81
N LYS A 88 25.66 32.77 -4.63
CA LYS A 88 25.46 34.22 -4.46
C LYS A 88 26.78 34.92 -4.25
#